data_75b52a5f524a633b0f31bb7d8c11f552
#
_entry.id   75b52a5f524a633b0f31bb7d8c11f552
#
_cell.length_a   1.000
_cell.length_b   1.000
_cell.length_c   1.000
_cell.angle_alpha   90.00
_cell.angle_beta   90.00
_cell.angle_gamma   90.00
#
_symmetry.space_group_name_H-M   'P 1'
#
loop_
_entity.id
_entity.type
_entity.pdbx_description
1 polymer ?
#
loop_
_entity_poly.entity_id
_entity_poly.type
_entity_poly.pdbx_seq_one_letter_code
_entity_poly.pdbx_strand_id
1 'polypeptide(L)'
;YKPEVYLFNTSDKLSPDCQKNKQRLVALPECRFTEITNQFIPPKLTDDMLVIDGLFGSGLHSPLTSGYAALAQLINSYDATVVSIDLPSGLFGEDNRANNPRNIVEADYTFTFQYPKLSFLMAENERFTGQWKVLDIGLHPEALAQTPSPYYFVEPEDAARLLKKRRKFASKRELGHALL
;
A
#
# COMPACT_ATOMS: atom_id res chain seq x y z
N TYR A 1 15.72 -10.96 -14.07
CA TYR A 1 15.01 -9.69 -14.32
C TYR A 1 16.03 -8.58 -14.56
N LYS A 2 15.67 -7.57 -15.37
CA LYS A 2 16.47 -6.37 -15.60
C LYS A 2 15.63 -5.17 -15.12
N PRO A 3 15.76 -4.75 -13.86
CA PRO A 3 14.94 -3.67 -13.32
C PRO A 3 15.34 -2.32 -13.93
N GLU A 4 14.33 -1.51 -14.24
CA GLU A 4 14.48 -0.09 -14.54
C GLU A 4 13.90 0.70 -13.36
N VAL A 5 14.72 1.50 -12.70
CA VAL A 5 14.33 2.26 -11.51
C VAL A 5 14.32 3.74 -11.84
N TYR A 6 13.20 4.38 -11.56
CA TYR A 6 12.99 5.82 -11.73
C TYR A 6 12.83 6.47 -10.37
N LEU A 7 13.77 7.32 -9.99
CA LEU A 7 13.71 8.12 -8.76
C LEU A 7 13.22 9.52 -9.07
N PHE A 8 12.03 9.87 -8.59
CA PHE A 8 11.46 11.21 -8.73
C PHE A 8 11.98 12.14 -7.62
N ASN A 9 12.99 12.95 -7.95
CA ASN A 9 13.65 13.89 -7.04
C ASN A 9 13.40 15.33 -7.50
N THR A 10 12.13 15.74 -7.59
CA THR A 10 11.75 17.06 -8.08
C THR A 10 12.01 18.20 -7.11
N SER A 11 12.24 17.90 -5.83
CA SER A 11 12.50 18.88 -4.77
C SER A 11 13.99 19.00 -4.38
N ASP A 12 14.83 18.18 -4.97
CA ASP A 12 16.27 18.02 -4.63
C ASP A 12 16.51 17.74 -3.12
N LYS A 13 15.53 17.09 -2.48
CA LYS A 13 15.58 16.75 -1.05
C LYS A 13 15.30 15.25 -0.86
N LEU A 14 16.35 14.46 -0.84
CA LEU A 14 16.27 13.04 -0.49
C LEU A 14 16.54 12.84 1.00
N SER A 15 15.82 11.92 1.63
CA SER A 15 16.15 11.46 2.98
C SER A 15 17.54 10.78 2.98
N PRO A 16 18.27 10.76 4.12
CA PRO A 16 19.55 10.05 4.20
C PRO A 16 19.49 8.60 3.74
N ASP A 17 18.41 7.90 4.07
CA ASP A 17 18.23 6.50 3.67
C ASP A 17 17.97 6.36 2.16
N CYS A 18 17.16 7.24 1.58
CA CYS A 18 16.94 7.29 0.14
C CYS A 18 18.25 7.56 -0.61
N GLN A 19 19.05 8.53 -0.13
CA GLN A 19 20.37 8.84 -0.68
C GLN A 19 21.30 7.61 -0.66
N LYS A 20 21.34 6.89 0.47
CA LYS A 20 22.16 5.68 0.61
C LYS A 20 21.71 4.57 -0.32
N ASN A 21 20.41 4.36 -0.46
CA ASN A 21 19.85 3.36 -1.37
C ASN A 21 20.05 3.74 -2.83
N LYS A 22 19.94 5.01 -3.19
CA LYS A 22 20.33 5.53 -4.51
C LYS A 22 21.77 5.16 -4.86
N GLN A 23 22.72 5.43 -3.94
CA GLN A 23 24.14 5.10 -4.15
C GLN A 23 24.35 3.59 -4.39
N ARG A 24 23.63 2.74 -3.64
CA ARG A 24 23.69 1.28 -3.82
C ARG A 24 23.12 0.85 -5.17
N LEU A 25 21.98 1.42 -5.60
CA LEU A 25 21.35 1.10 -6.87
C LEU A 25 22.22 1.50 -8.07
N VAL A 26 22.81 2.69 -8.04
CA VAL A 26 23.70 3.18 -9.11
C VAL A 26 24.95 2.28 -9.26
N ALA A 27 25.37 1.62 -8.19
CA ALA A 27 26.49 0.70 -8.22
C ALA A 27 26.17 -0.71 -8.78
N LEU A 28 24.89 -1.02 -9.02
CA LEU A 28 24.45 -2.32 -9.54
C LEU A 28 24.44 -2.31 -11.09
N PRO A 29 25.30 -3.08 -11.76
CA PRO A 29 25.42 -3.05 -13.23
C PRO A 29 24.18 -3.58 -13.95
N GLU A 30 23.36 -4.41 -13.30
CA GLU A 30 22.13 -4.98 -13.87
C GLU A 30 20.92 -4.02 -13.76
N CYS A 31 21.03 -2.94 -12.98
CA CYS A 31 19.95 -1.99 -12.74
C CYS A 31 20.11 -0.77 -13.63
N ARG A 32 19.11 -0.50 -14.46
CA ARG A 32 19.03 0.78 -15.17
C ARG A 32 18.40 1.80 -14.23
N PHE A 33 19.19 2.76 -13.76
CA PHE A 33 18.75 3.80 -12.83
C PHE A 33 18.63 5.14 -13.55
N THR A 34 17.50 5.82 -13.35
CA THR A 34 17.24 7.17 -13.89
C THR A 34 16.70 8.07 -12.78
N GLU A 35 17.33 9.20 -12.56
CA GLU A 35 16.84 10.23 -11.65
C GLU A 35 16.06 11.30 -12.44
N ILE A 36 14.83 11.57 -12.00
CA ILE A 36 13.91 12.51 -12.61
C ILE A 36 13.85 13.77 -11.75
N THR A 37 14.39 14.87 -12.26
CA THR A 37 14.40 16.17 -11.57
C THR A 37 13.42 17.17 -12.17
N ASN A 38 13.04 17.00 -13.42
CA ASN A 38 12.15 17.90 -14.16
C ASN A 38 11.12 17.12 -14.99
N GLN A 39 11.39 16.98 -16.28
CA GLN A 39 10.50 16.27 -17.20
C GLN A 39 10.78 14.77 -17.17
N PHE A 40 9.72 14.02 -17.20
CA PHE A 40 9.76 12.57 -17.33
C PHE A 40 9.05 12.13 -18.60
N ILE A 41 9.78 11.38 -19.43
CA ILE A 41 9.20 10.67 -20.56
C ILE A 41 9.11 9.21 -20.13
N PRO A 42 7.92 8.73 -19.79
CA PRO A 42 7.75 7.37 -19.32
C PRO A 42 8.06 6.37 -20.43
N PRO A 43 8.60 5.20 -20.10
CA PRO A 43 8.71 4.11 -21.05
C PRO A 43 7.31 3.64 -21.48
N LYS A 44 7.22 3.05 -22.65
CA LYS A 44 6.01 2.35 -23.06
C LYS A 44 5.87 1.09 -22.18
N LEU A 45 4.83 1.03 -21.37
CA LEU A 45 4.50 -0.17 -20.60
C LEU A 45 3.79 -1.19 -21.50
N THR A 46 4.01 -2.46 -21.23
CA THR A 46 3.38 -3.59 -21.90
C THR A 46 2.79 -4.55 -20.87
N ASP A 47 1.90 -5.42 -21.26
CA ASP A 47 1.18 -6.37 -20.42
C ASP A 47 2.07 -7.45 -19.75
N ASP A 48 3.27 -7.67 -20.29
CA ASP A 48 4.29 -8.57 -19.73
C ASP A 48 5.19 -7.89 -18.67
N MET A 49 5.02 -6.59 -18.46
CA MET A 49 5.80 -5.83 -17.47
C MET A 49 5.15 -5.87 -16.08
N LEU A 50 6.02 -5.80 -15.07
CA LEU A 50 5.65 -5.58 -13.68
C LEU A 50 6.02 -4.15 -13.31
N VAL A 51 5.03 -3.36 -12.94
CA VAL A 51 5.20 -2.00 -12.40
C VAL A 51 5.22 -2.09 -10.89
N ILE A 52 6.26 -1.56 -10.25
CA ILE A 52 6.32 -1.42 -8.80
C ILE A 52 6.13 0.05 -8.47
N ASP A 53 4.98 0.35 -7.88
CA ASP A 53 4.62 1.69 -7.42
C ASP A 53 5.13 1.90 -5.99
N GLY A 54 6.08 2.78 -5.83
CA GLY A 54 6.66 3.18 -4.55
C GLY A 54 6.87 4.69 -4.46
N LEU A 55 6.04 5.50 -5.16
CA LEU A 55 6.18 6.95 -5.21
C LEU A 55 5.74 7.60 -3.89
N PHE A 56 4.58 7.21 -3.37
CA PHE A 56 3.99 7.74 -2.14
C PHE A 56 3.42 6.62 -1.28
N GLY A 57 3.61 6.73 0.02
CA GLY A 57 3.01 5.84 1.03
C GLY A 57 2.12 6.63 2.00
N SER A 58 2.07 6.22 3.26
CA SER A 58 1.21 6.77 4.33
C SER A 58 1.44 8.26 4.66
N GLY A 59 2.53 8.85 4.19
CA GLY A 59 2.82 10.27 4.36
C GLY A 59 2.09 11.23 3.40
N LEU A 60 1.28 10.71 2.48
CA LEU A 60 0.53 11.54 1.54
C LEU A 60 -0.75 12.09 2.18
N HIS A 61 -0.92 13.44 2.18
CA HIS A 61 -2.06 14.11 2.81
C HIS A 61 -2.83 15.06 1.87
N SER A 62 -2.46 15.08 0.59
CA SER A 62 -3.16 15.87 -0.43
C SER A 62 -3.23 15.12 -1.75
N PRO A 63 -4.27 15.36 -2.56
CA PRO A 63 -4.42 14.70 -3.86
C PRO A 63 -3.21 14.92 -4.77
N LEU A 64 -2.85 13.90 -5.54
CA LEU A 64 -1.80 14.05 -6.55
C LEU A 64 -2.22 15.07 -7.60
N THR A 65 -1.27 15.91 -7.99
CA THR A 65 -1.46 16.96 -9.01
C THR A 65 -0.35 16.92 -10.05
N SER A 66 -0.52 17.69 -11.13
CA SER A 66 0.52 17.88 -12.16
C SER A 66 1.12 16.57 -12.67
N GLY A 67 2.45 16.46 -12.70
CA GLY A 67 3.18 15.31 -13.24
C GLY A 67 2.90 14.00 -12.52
N TYR A 68 2.70 14.00 -11.19
CA TYR A 68 2.37 12.80 -10.44
C TYR A 68 0.96 12.29 -10.74
N ALA A 69 -0.02 13.20 -10.91
CA ALA A 69 -1.36 12.82 -11.34
C ALA A 69 -1.33 12.22 -12.76
N ALA A 70 -0.59 12.83 -13.67
CA ALA A 70 -0.43 12.32 -15.03
C ALA A 70 0.26 10.93 -15.05
N LEU A 71 1.23 10.72 -14.16
CA LEU A 71 1.91 9.43 -14.03
C LEU A 71 0.97 8.33 -13.50
N ALA A 72 0.16 8.63 -12.47
CA ALA A 72 -0.83 7.68 -11.98
C ALA A 72 -1.86 7.29 -13.07
N GLN A 73 -2.40 8.28 -13.80
CA GLN A 73 -3.31 8.04 -14.91
C GLN A 73 -2.64 7.24 -16.05
N LEU A 74 -1.37 7.48 -16.30
CA LEU A 74 -0.63 6.74 -17.31
C LEU A 74 -0.46 5.28 -16.90
N ILE A 75 -0.03 5.00 -15.66
CA ILE A 75 0.10 3.64 -15.13
C ILE A 75 -1.24 2.91 -15.28
N ASN A 76 -2.35 3.52 -14.88
CA ASN A 76 -3.69 2.95 -15.00
C ASN A 76 -4.18 2.75 -16.44
N SER A 77 -3.54 3.35 -17.44
CA SER A 77 -3.92 3.21 -18.85
C SER A 77 -3.31 1.99 -19.55
N TYR A 78 -2.46 1.25 -18.87
CA TYR A 78 -1.82 0.04 -19.39
C TYR A 78 -2.31 -1.21 -18.65
N ASP A 79 -2.30 -2.35 -19.35
CA ASP A 79 -2.66 -3.67 -18.77
C ASP A 79 -1.47 -4.36 -18.07
N ALA A 80 -0.44 -3.60 -17.68
CA ALA A 80 0.68 -4.12 -16.91
C ALA A 80 0.26 -4.47 -15.48
N THR A 81 0.83 -5.54 -14.92
CA THR A 81 0.60 -5.86 -13.50
C THR A 81 1.24 -4.81 -12.60
N VAL A 82 0.44 -4.22 -11.72
CA VAL A 82 0.87 -3.16 -10.80
C VAL A 82 0.93 -3.66 -9.35
N VAL A 83 2.08 -3.49 -8.72
CA VAL A 83 2.30 -3.81 -7.31
C VAL A 83 2.64 -2.53 -6.55
N SER A 84 1.79 -2.12 -5.62
CA SER A 84 2.04 -0.95 -4.78
C SER A 84 2.68 -1.33 -3.44
N ILE A 85 3.64 -0.50 -3.01
CA ILE A 85 4.33 -0.62 -1.73
C ILE A 85 3.71 0.32 -0.71
N ASP A 86 3.26 -0.21 0.40
CA ASP A 86 2.56 0.43 1.52
C ASP A 86 1.14 0.89 1.15
N LEU A 87 0.99 1.80 0.23
CA LEU A 87 -0.28 2.32 -0.30
C LEU A 87 -0.15 2.56 -1.81
N PRO A 88 -1.20 2.31 -2.60
CA PRO A 88 -1.24 2.80 -3.97
C PRO A 88 -1.04 4.31 -4.01
N SER A 89 -0.11 4.77 -4.84
CA SER A 89 0.24 6.20 -4.89
C SER A 89 -0.98 7.04 -5.24
N GLY A 90 -1.25 8.02 -4.40
CA GLY A 90 -2.46 8.86 -4.50
C GLY A 90 -3.55 8.49 -3.50
N LEU A 91 -3.61 7.26 -2.99
CA LEU A 91 -4.58 6.85 -1.97
C LEU A 91 -4.12 7.33 -0.58
N PHE A 92 -5.05 7.92 0.19
CA PHE A 92 -4.80 8.25 1.60
C PHE A 92 -5.08 7.03 2.49
N GLY A 93 -4.36 6.93 3.60
CA GLY A 93 -4.52 5.81 4.53
C GLY A 93 -5.86 5.75 5.24
N GLU A 94 -6.62 6.85 5.28
CA GLU A 94 -7.90 6.97 5.98
C GLU A 94 -9.00 7.50 5.04
N ASP A 95 -9.35 8.78 5.12
CA ASP A 95 -10.48 9.38 4.42
C ASP A 95 -10.12 9.86 3.00
N ASN A 96 -10.76 9.29 1.99
CA ASN A 96 -10.54 9.64 0.58
C ASN A 96 -11.71 10.41 -0.05
N ARG A 97 -12.72 10.86 0.71
CA ARG A 97 -13.91 11.55 0.17
C ARG A 97 -13.59 12.84 -0.59
N ALA A 98 -12.54 13.55 -0.18
CA ALA A 98 -12.05 14.76 -0.85
C ALA A 98 -10.94 14.50 -1.88
N ASN A 99 -10.60 13.23 -2.11
CA ASN A 99 -9.54 12.86 -3.04
C ASN A 99 -10.04 12.85 -4.50
N ASN A 100 -9.09 12.88 -5.45
CA ASN A 100 -9.40 12.71 -6.86
C ASN A 100 -9.13 11.25 -7.28
N PRO A 101 -10.18 10.44 -7.48
CA PRO A 101 -10.01 9.02 -7.78
C PRO A 101 -9.30 8.74 -9.11
N ARG A 102 -9.25 9.69 -10.05
CA ARG A 102 -8.51 9.55 -11.31
C ARG A 102 -7.00 9.62 -11.14
N ASN A 103 -6.55 10.21 -10.02
CA ASN A 103 -5.13 10.44 -9.74
C ASN A 103 -4.58 9.42 -8.72
N ILE A 104 -5.25 8.30 -8.52
CA ILE A 104 -4.84 7.21 -7.64
C ILE A 104 -4.42 6.04 -8.53
N VAL A 105 -3.28 5.43 -8.23
CA VAL A 105 -2.83 4.20 -8.89
C VAL A 105 -3.80 3.07 -8.57
N GLU A 106 -4.21 2.32 -9.59
CA GLU A 106 -5.02 1.11 -9.46
C GLU A 106 -4.06 -0.09 -9.44
N ALA A 107 -3.80 -0.63 -8.25
CA ALA A 107 -2.88 -1.73 -8.07
C ALA A 107 -3.60 -3.08 -8.14
N ASP A 108 -2.96 -4.08 -8.76
CA ASP A 108 -3.41 -5.48 -8.68
C ASP A 108 -3.07 -6.07 -7.30
N TYR A 109 -1.93 -5.66 -6.75
CA TYR A 109 -1.44 -6.10 -5.44
C TYR A 109 -0.91 -4.93 -4.63
N THR A 110 -1.19 -4.94 -3.32
CA THR A 110 -0.63 -3.97 -2.38
C THR A 110 0.04 -4.68 -1.20
N PHE A 111 1.31 -4.40 -0.96
CA PHE A 111 2.03 -4.88 0.21
C PHE A 111 2.15 -3.76 1.23
N THR A 112 1.24 -3.74 2.22
CA THR A 112 1.18 -2.70 3.24
C THR A 112 1.96 -3.07 4.49
N PHE A 113 2.47 -2.07 5.22
CA PHE A 113 3.35 -2.28 6.36
C PHE A 113 2.59 -2.30 7.67
N GLN A 114 2.88 -3.28 8.50
CA GLN A 114 2.52 -3.52 9.89
C GLN A 114 1.02 -3.70 10.14
N TYR A 115 0.15 -2.84 9.58
CA TYR A 115 -1.30 -2.88 9.74
C TYR A 115 -2.01 -2.55 8.44
N PRO A 116 -3.22 -3.11 8.20
CA PRO A 116 -4.06 -2.64 7.13
C PRO A 116 -4.43 -1.18 7.37
N LYS A 117 -4.46 -0.38 6.30
CA LYS A 117 -4.92 1.00 6.41
C LYS A 117 -6.44 1.03 6.45
N LEU A 118 -7.03 2.00 7.14
CA LEU A 118 -8.48 2.12 7.24
C LEU A 118 -9.14 2.20 5.85
N SER A 119 -8.52 2.90 4.92
CA SER A 119 -8.99 3.04 3.54
C SER A 119 -9.12 1.71 2.78
N PHE A 120 -8.37 0.65 3.15
CA PHE A 120 -8.46 -0.67 2.51
C PHE A 120 -9.75 -1.42 2.86
N LEU A 121 -10.39 -1.02 3.94
CA LEU A 121 -11.63 -1.63 4.43
C LEU A 121 -12.88 -0.92 3.90
N MET A 122 -12.70 0.12 3.07
CA MET A 122 -13.78 0.88 2.45
C MET A 122 -14.03 0.38 1.04
N ALA A 123 -15.25 -0.06 0.75
CA ALA A 123 -15.62 -0.69 -0.52
C ALA A 123 -15.31 0.18 -1.74
N GLU A 124 -15.43 1.49 -1.63
CA GLU A 124 -15.12 2.44 -2.69
C GLU A 124 -13.66 2.47 -3.10
N ASN A 125 -12.76 1.95 -2.26
CA ASN A 125 -11.32 1.92 -2.50
C ASN A 125 -10.80 0.57 -3.01
N GLU A 126 -11.66 -0.45 -3.10
CA GLU A 126 -11.30 -1.82 -3.50
C GLU A 126 -10.51 -1.84 -4.82
N ARG A 127 -10.96 -1.08 -5.82
CA ARG A 127 -10.31 -1.00 -7.14
C ARG A 127 -8.89 -0.47 -7.13
N PHE A 128 -8.51 0.31 -6.09
CA PHE A 128 -7.16 0.87 -5.99
C PHE A 128 -6.19 -0.08 -5.31
N THR A 129 -6.67 -0.86 -4.34
CA THR A 129 -5.82 -1.68 -3.47
C THR A 129 -5.55 -3.07 -4.02
N GLY A 130 -6.44 -3.56 -4.89
CA GLY A 130 -6.38 -4.94 -5.39
C GLY A 130 -6.32 -5.96 -4.27
N GLN A 131 -5.55 -7.01 -4.46
CA GLN A 131 -5.26 -7.98 -3.41
C GLN A 131 -4.16 -7.43 -2.49
N TRP A 132 -4.48 -7.16 -1.24
CA TRP A 132 -3.50 -6.61 -0.32
C TRP A 132 -3.03 -7.61 0.74
N LYS A 133 -1.79 -7.46 1.18
CA LYS A 133 -1.16 -8.25 2.23
C LYS A 133 -0.40 -7.36 3.18
N VAL A 134 -0.59 -7.60 4.49
CA VAL A 134 0.18 -6.94 5.54
C VAL A 134 1.55 -7.61 5.68
N LEU A 135 2.60 -6.80 5.70
CA LEU A 135 3.96 -7.22 6.00
C LEU A 135 4.36 -6.69 7.38
N ASP A 136 4.80 -7.59 8.25
CA ASP A 136 5.40 -7.21 9.52
C ASP A 136 6.78 -6.58 9.25
N ILE A 137 6.98 -5.36 9.72
CA ILE A 137 8.24 -4.63 9.60
C ILE A 137 9.02 -4.58 10.91
N GLY A 138 8.61 -5.36 11.92
CA GLY A 138 9.31 -5.52 13.18
C GLY A 138 9.24 -4.28 14.07
N LEU A 139 8.10 -3.61 14.15
CA LEU A 139 7.92 -2.50 15.09
C LEU A 139 7.96 -3.02 16.53
N HIS A 140 8.50 -2.20 17.44
CA HIS A 140 8.66 -2.59 18.84
C HIS A 140 7.29 -2.82 19.51
N PRO A 141 7.04 -3.99 20.14
CA PRO A 141 5.72 -4.33 20.69
C PRO A 141 5.20 -3.33 21.73
N GLU A 142 6.07 -2.80 22.60
CA GLU A 142 5.69 -1.80 23.58
C GLU A 142 5.26 -0.48 22.91
N ALA A 143 5.93 -0.05 21.85
CA ALA A 143 5.55 1.14 21.11
C ALA A 143 4.16 0.96 20.48
N LEU A 144 3.86 -0.22 19.95
CA LEU A 144 2.55 -0.55 19.41
C LEU A 144 1.47 -0.52 20.51
N ALA A 145 1.74 -1.15 21.65
CA ALA A 145 0.79 -1.20 22.77
C ALA A 145 0.51 0.17 23.40
N GLN A 146 1.49 1.08 23.36
CA GLN A 146 1.37 2.43 23.92
C GLN A 146 0.80 3.46 22.92
N THR A 147 0.70 3.12 21.64
CA THR A 147 0.15 4.01 20.64
C THR A 147 -1.38 3.91 20.63
N PRO A 148 -2.11 4.96 21.05
CA PRO A 148 -3.57 4.90 21.08
C PRO A 148 -4.13 4.86 19.64
N SER A 149 -5.13 4.02 19.43
CA SER A 149 -5.92 3.98 18.21
C SER A 149 -7.40 3.82 18.54
N PRO A 150 -8.30 4.56 17.87
CA PRO A 150 -9.74 4.33 18.00
C PRO A 150 -10.21 3.15 17.15
N TYR A 151 -9.35 2.55 16.33
CA TYR A 151 -9.70 1.47 15.41
C TYR A 151 -9.06 0.17 15.84
N TYR A 152 -9.83 -0.90 15.75
CA TYR A 152 -9.38 -2.27 16.02
C TYR A 152 -9.74 -3.15 14.84
N PHE A 153 -8.76 -3.88 14.35
CA PHE A 153 -8.96 -4.88 13.31
C PHE A 153 -9.08 -6.25 13.97
N VAL A 154 -10.19 -6.94 13.73
CA VAL A 154 -10.45 -8.28 14.30
C VAL A 154 -10.05 -9.32 13.27
N GLU A 155 -9.06 -10.13 13.61
CA GLU A 155 -8.59 -11.24 12.80
C GLU A 155 -9.35 -12.53 13.11
N PRO A 156 -9.36 -13.53 12.21
CA PRO A 156 -9.99 -14.82 12.44
C PRO A 156 -9.54 -15.50 13.74
N GLU A 157 -8.27 -15.32 14.11
CA GLU A 157 -7.65 -15.85 15.32
C GLU A 157 -8.24 -15.21 16.58
N ASP A 158 -8.56 -13.93 16.56
CA ASP A 158 -9.22 -13.25 17.66
C ASP A 158 -10.65 -13.76 17.85
N ALA A 159 -11.38 -13.92 16.75
CA ALA A 159 -12.70 -14.52 16.77
C ALA A 159 -12.65 -15.97 17.28
N ALA A 160 -11.66 -16.75 16.84
CA ALA A 160 -11.48 -18.14 17.27
C ALA A 160 -11.23 -18.28 18.78
N ARG A 161 -10.50 -17.32 19.39
CA ARG A 161 -10.25 -17.28 20.85
C ARG A 161 -11.53 -17.06 21.67
N LEU A 162 -12.52 -16.35 21.10
CA LEU A 162 -13.80 -16.09 21.74
C LEU A 162 -14.77 -17.29 21.61
N LEU A 163 -14.58 -18.15 20.64
CA LEU A 163 -15.44 -19.29 20.39
C LEU A 163 -15.17 -20.42 21.39
N LYS A 164 -16.16 -20.80 22.16
CA LYS A 164 -16.10 -21.99 23.02
C LYS A 164 -16.16 -23.25 22.18
N LYS A 165 -15.25 -24.20 22.43
CA LYS A 165 -15.25 -25.50 21.76
C LYS A 165 -16.54 -26.24 22.10
N ARG A 166 -17.36 -26.51 21.09
CA ARG A 166 -18.64 -27.20 21.26
C ARG A 166 -18.43 -28.70 21.52
N ARG A 167 -19.06 -29.22 22.59
CA ARG A 167 -19.13 -30.66 22.83
C ARG A 167 -20.06 -31.30 21.79
N LYS A 168 -19.81 -32.59 21.42
CA LYS A 168 -20.59 -33.31 20.38
C LYS A 168 -22.10 -33.31 20.64
N PHE A 169 -22.50 -33.39 21.91
CA PHE A 169 -23.91 -33.46 22.36
C PHE A 169 -24.37 -32.24 23.14
N ALA A 170 -23.66 -31.08 22.97
CA ALA A 170 -24.08 -29.85 23.63
C ALA A 170 -25.42 -29.36 23.08
N SER A 171 -26.35 -29.03 23.99
CA SER A 171 -27.61 -28.37 23.62
C SER A 171 -27.43 -26.88 23.39
N LYS A 172 -28.35 -26.27 22.63
CA LYS A 172 -28.35 -24.82 22.41
C LYS A 172 -28.42 -24.01 23.70
N ARG A 173 -29.02 -24.55 24.76
CA ARG A 173 -29.13 -23.90 26.09
C ARG A 173 -27.79 -23.78 26.81
N GLU A 174 -26.83 -24.65 26.49
CA GLU A 174 -25.49 -24.66 27.10
C GLU A 174 -24.49 -23.71 26.40
N LEU A 175 -24.88 -23.18 25.22
CA LEU A 175 -24.00 -22.38 24.38
C LEU A 175 -24.15 -20.87 24.55
N GLY A 176 -25.08 -20.44 25.39
CA GLY A 176 -25.36 -19.04 25.66
C GLY A 176 -26.50 -18.49 24.79
N HIS A 177 -26.73 -17.20 24.92
CA HIS A 177 -27.74 -16.47 24.17
C HIS A 177 -27.05 -15.34 23.40
N ALA A 178 -27.48 -15.10 22.17
CA ALA A 178 -27.11 -13.93 21.40
C ALA A 178 -28.34 -13.01 21.31
N LEU A 179 -28.14 -11.74 21.60
CA LEU A 179 -29.12 -10.69 21.33
C LEU A 179 -28.61 -9.91 20.11
N LEU A 180 -29.44 -9.83 19.07
CA LEU A 180 -29.19 -9.08 17.87
C LEU A 180 -30.03 -7.80 17.86
#